data_d83fb2ea8c83c497713bfeb52f848ced
#
_entry.id   d83fb2ea8c83c497713bfeb52f848ced
#
_cell.length_a   1.000
_cell.length_b   1.000
_cell.length_c   1.000
_cell.angle_alpha   90.00
_cell.angle_beta   90.00
_cell.angle_gamma   90.00
#
_symmetry.space_group_name_H-M   'P 1'
#
loop_
_entity.id
_entity.type
_entity.pdbx_description
1 polymer ?
#
loop_
_entity_poly.entity_id
_entity_poly.type
_entity_poly.pdbx_seq_one_letter_code
_entity_poly.pdbx_strand_id
1 'polypeptide(L)'
;MSEQPANQPDIPIAGQEFLQVFLPYELRLAQRRAMVTSSRSPDRSPGTCLGLYCVRLEPIKGDWFPAPLGGVSQISDHVQALLRDVIRDSDIPIRLSDQEHLAILRDLDPEHTYVVSQRFLAMAADSDILLAANLRTRVGYVVYPLSSQPNFPTENWRVLVDLARKMSDRAQPTGRACGHGLLRGPAMIESGIPESDLIPLALRDPDALAKVGLLQIQRIHLMPNV
;
A
#
# COMPACT_ATOMS: atom_id res chain seq x y z
N MET A 1 -14.70 -26.70 35.90
CA MET A 1 -15.00 -27.00 34.47
C MET A 1 -14.79 -25.71 33.70
N SER A 2 -13.62 -25.60 33.06
CA SER A 2 -13.24 -24.41 32.31
C SER A 2 -13.69 -24.64 30.85
N GLU A 3 -14.68 -23.91 30.43
CA GLU A 3 -15.07 -23.87 29.00
C GLU A 3 -13.94 -23.22 28.21
N GLN A 4 -13.32 -23.97 27.31
CA GLN A 4 -12.45 -23.44 26.27
C GLN A 4 -13.31 -22.57 25.30
N PRO A 5 -12.83 -21.37 24.92
CA PRO A 5 -13.52 -20.58 23.93
C PRO A 5 -13.55 -21.36 22.61
N ALA A 6 -14.74 -21.42 22.02
CA ALA A 6 -15.00 -22.09 20.75
C ALA A 6 -13.99 -21.63 19.68
N ASN A 7 -13.38 -22.60 19.01
CA ASN A 7 -12.56 -22.43 17.83
C ASN A 7 -13.20 -21.42 16.86
N GLN A 8 -12.63 -20.23 16.77
CA GLN A 8 -12.83 -19.39 15.59
C GLN A 8 -12.30 -20.19 14.40
N PRO A 9 -13.09 -20.32 13.33
CA PRO A 9 -12.58 -20.97 12.13
C PRO A 9 -11.37 -20.18 11.66
N ASP A 10 -10.20 -20.83 11.59
CA ASP A 10 -9.02 -20.29 10.91
C ASP A 10 -9.42 -19.92 9.51
N ILE A 11 -9.66 -18.62 9.30
CA ILE A 11 -9.81 -18.08 7.94
C ILE A 11 -8.47 -18.35 7.27
N PRO A 12 -8.43 -19.13 6.19
CA PRO A 12 -7.17 -19.49 5.57
C PRO A 12 -6.40 -18.21 5.25
N ILE A 13 -5.12 -18.18 5.60
CA ILE A 13 -4.14 -17.12 5.31
C ILE A 13 -3.85 -17.11 3.79
N ALA A 14 -4.87 -17.26 3.00
CA ALA A 14 -4.83 -17.31 1.54
C ALA A 14 -4.12 -16.07 0.94
N GLY A 15 -4.18 -14.95 1.65
CA GLY A 15 -3.54 -13.71 1.23
C GLY A 15 -2.01 -13.77 1.28
N GLN A 16 -1.42 -14.34 2.33
CA GLN A 16 0.05 -14.42 2.46
C GLN A 16 0.65 -15.48 1.51
N GLU A 17 0.03 -16.63 1.39
CA GLU A 17 0.46 -17.68 0.46
C GLU A 17 0.38 -17.20 -0.99
N PHE A 18 -0.71 -16.51 -1.33
CA PHE A 18 -0.85 -15.90 -2.64
C PHE A 18 0.26 -14.89 -2.93
N LEU A 19 0.57 -14.01 -1.96
CA LEU A 19 1.65 -13.02 -2.11
C LEU A 19 3.02 -13.65 -2.33
N GLN A 20 3.33 -14.77 -1.66
CA GLN A 20 4.62 -15.45 -1.82
C GLN A 20 4.89 -15.90 -3.26
N VAL A 21 3.84 -16.27 -3.99
CA VAL A 21 3.96 -16.74 -5.36
C VAL A 21 3.80 -15.59 -6.35
N PHE A 22 2.80 -14.75 -6.12
CA PHE A 22 2.36 -13.78 -7.10
C PHE A 22 3.19 -12.51 -7.11
N LEU A 23 3.50 -11.93 -5.95
CA LEU A 23 4.21 -10.66 -5.86
C LEU A 23 5.65 -10.72 -6.44
N PRO A 24 6.46 -11.77 -6.19
CA PRO A 24 7.76 -11.90 -6.86
C PRO A 24 7.67 -11.93 -8.39
N TYR A 25 6.62 -12.53 -8.93
CA TYR A 25 6.38 -12.56 -10.37
C TYR A 25 6.08 -11.17 -10.93
N GLU A 26 5.16 -10.42 -10.32
CA GLU A 26 4.80 -9.06 -10.73
C GLU A 26 6.00 -8.10 -10.61
N LEU A 27 6.79 -8.22 -9.55
CA LEU A 27 8.01 -7.43 -9.38
C LEU A 27 9.03 -7.68 -10.49
N ARG A 28 9.23 -8.94 -10.90
CA ARG A 28 10.11 -9.27 -12.04
C ARG A 28 9.59 -8.67 -13.34
N LEU A 29 8.27 -8.68 -13.56
CA LEU A 29 7.68 -8.04 -14.72
C LEU A 29 7.91 -6.52 -14.70
N ALA A 30 7.69 -5.86 -13.56
CA ALA A 30 7.93 -4.43 -13.41
C ALA A 30 9.41 -4.06 -13.64
N GLN A 31 10.35 -4.85 -13.11
CA GLN A 31 11.78 -4.67 -13.35
C GLN A 31 12.14 -4.75 -14.84
N ARG A 32 11.66 -5.81 -15.53
CA ARG A 32 11.92 -5.98 -16.96
C ARG A 32 11.39 -4.82 -17.80
N ARG A 33 10.19 -4.34 -17.47
CA ARG A 33 9.57 -3.21 -18.17
C ARG A 33 10.35 -1.92 -17.93
N ALA A 34 10.77 -1.66 -16.69
CA ALA A 34 11.59 -0.49 -16.35
C ALA A 34 12.94 -0.49 -17.10
N MET A 35 13.61 -1.64 -17.20
CA MET A 35 14.87 -1.79 -17.95
C MET A 35 14.69 -1.52 -19.45
N VAL A 36 13.62 -2.05 -20.06
CA VAL A 36 13.34 -1.85 -21.49
C VAL A 36 13.04 -0.38 -21.80
N THR A 37 12.34 0.31 -20.92
CA THR A 37 12.00 1.73 -21.12
C THR A 37 13.23 2.61 -20.98
N SER A 38 14.09 2.34 -20.00
CA SER A 38 15.35 3.09 -19.78
C SER A 38 16.31 2.99 -20.98
N SER A 39 16.29 1.85 -21.69
CA SER A 39 17.14 1.65 -22.86
C SER A 39 16.66 2.35 -24.14
N ARG A 40 15.38 2.76 -24.21
CA ARG A 40 14.75 3.33 -25.42
C ARG A 40 14.62 4.84 -25.45
N SER A 41 14.55 5.50 -24.31
CA SER A 41 14.44 6.96 -24.22
C SER A 41 14.70 7.43 -22.80
N PRO A 42 15.84 8.10 -22.53
CA PRO A 42 16.14 8.65 -21.20
C PRO A 42 15.15 9.74 -20.75
N ASP A 43 14.50 10.44 -21.70
CA ASP A 43 13.57 11.55 -21.40
C ASP A 43 12.11 11.13 -21.20
N ARG A 44 11.78 9.85 -21.33
CA ARG A 44 10.40 9.40 -21.08
C ARG A 44 10.20 9.01 -19.63
N SER A 45 9.03 9.37 -19.10
CA SER A 45 8.51 8.88 -17.83
C SER A 45 8.80 7.38 -17.67
N PRO A 46 9.21 6.94 -16.49
CA PRO A 46 9.49 5.53 -16.27
C PRO A 46 8.30 4.71 -16.73
N GLY A 47 8.58 3.67 -17.51
CA GLY A 47 7.53 2.77 -17.99
C GLY A 47 6.68 2.25 -16.85
N THR A 48 5.61 1.57 -17.21
CA THR A 48 4.59 1.06 -16.29
C THR A 48 5.16 0.54 -14.97
N CYS A 49 4.73 1.16 -13.88
CA CYS A 49 5.14 0.85 -12.52
C CYS A 49 4.16 -0.13 -11.86
N LEU A 50 4.59 -0.72 -10.76
CA LEU A 50 3.76 -1.52 -9.85
C LEU A 50 3.51 -0.70 -8.59
N GLY A 51 2.25 -0.55 -8.17
CA GLY A 51 1.91 0.03 -6.88
C GLY A 51 1.62 -1.06 -5.86
N LEU A 52 2.31 -0.99 -4.71
CA LEU A 52 1.93 -1.78 -3.53
C LEU A 52 1.17 -0.87 -2.58
N TYR A 53 -0.11 -1.14 -2.40
CA TYR A 53 -1.04 -0.30 -1.68
C TYR A 53 -1.52 -1.04 -0.42
N CYS A 54 -1.22 -0.50 0.75
CA CYS A 54 -1.58 -1.07 2.05
C CYS A 54 -2.65 -0.21 2.73
N VAL A 55 -3.75 -0.84 3.10
CA VAL A 55 -4.84 -0.25 3.89
C VAL A 55 -4.85 -0.89 5.27
N ARG A 56 -4.82 -0.08 6.31
CA ARG A 56 -4.91 -0.53 7.70
C ARG A 56 -6.08 0.14 8.39
N LEU A 57 -6.79 -0.66 9.17
CA LEU A 57 -7.88 -0.22 10.03
C LEU A 57 -7.35 -0.05 11.46
N GLU A 58 -7.74 1.03 12.11
CA GLU A 58 -7.45 1.23 13.53
C GLU A 58 -8.61 1.92 14.24
N PRO A 59 -8.79 1.70 15.55
CA PRO A 59 -9.79 2.42 16.34
C PRO A 59 -9.45 3.92 16.39
N ILE A 60 -10.47 4.78 16.32
CA ILE A 60 -10.31 6.23 16.51
C ILE A 60 -10.02 6.53 17.98
N LYS A 61 -10.68 5.82 18.90
CA LYS A 61 -10.50 5.94 20.34
C LYS A 61 -10.63 4.56 21.00
N GLY A 62 -9.78 4.30 21.99
CA GLY A 62 -9.82 3.07 22.77
C GLY A 62 -9.31 1.83 22.03
N ASP A 63 -9.68 0.68 22.55
CA ASP A 63 -9.32 -0.60 21.95
C ASP A 63 -10.23 -0.99 20.80
N TRP A 64 -9.79 -1.98 20.04
CA TRP A 64 -10.59 -2.58 18.96
C TRP A 64 -11.84 -3.26 19.56
N PHE A 65 -12.99 -2.67 19.34
CA PHE A 65 -14.25 -3.29 19.72
C PHE A 65 -14.83 -4.08 18.54
N PRO A 66 -15.25 -5.34 18.77
CA PRO A 66 -16.11 -6.02 17.81
C PRO A 66 -17.38 -5.19 17.64
N ALA A 67 -17.60 -4.70 16.43
CA ALA A 67 -18.75 -3.86 16.14
C ALA A 67 -20.05 -4.62 16.41
N PRO A 68 -21.09 -3.95 16.93
CA PRO A 68 -22.41 -4.53 17.10
C PRO A 68 -23.07 -5.01 15.80
N LEU A 69 -22.53 -4.65 14.65
CA LEU A 69 -23.05 -4.90 13.30
C LEU A 69 -22.40 -6.12 12.63
N GLY A 70 -22.38 -7.28 13.27
CA GLY A 70 -22.01 -8.53 12.60
C GLY A 70 -20.53 -8.93 12.63
N GLY A 71 -19.70 -8.22 13.38
CA GLY A 71 -18.31 -8.64 13.65
C GLY A 71 -17.26 -8.03 12.72
N VAL A 72 -16.01 -8.27 13.09
CA VAL A 72 -14.82 -7.73 12.42
C VAL A 72 -14.75 -8.17 10.95
N SER A 73 -15.25 -9.37 10.62
CA SER A 73 -15.24 -9.89 9.26
C SER A 73 -16.08 -9.06 8.30
N GLN A 74 -17.27 -8.61 8.72
CA GLN A 74 -18.15 -7.78 7.85
C GLN A 74 -17.53 -6.40 7.57
N ILE A 75 -16.84 -5.82 8.55
CA ILE A 75 -16.11 -4.57 8.36
C ILE A 75 -14.98 -4.79 7.34
N SER A 76 -14.24 -5.87 7.49
CA SER A 76 -13.18 -6.24 6.57
C SER A 76 -13.71 -6.48 5.15
N ASP A 77 -14.86 -7.16 5.00
CA ASP A 77 -15.51 -7.36 3.71
C ASP A 77 -15.97 -6.04 3.09
N HIS A 78 -16.47 -5.11 3.91
CA HIS A 78 -16.83 -3.77 3.46
C HIS A 78 -15.61 -2.99 2.95
N VAL A 79 -14.49 -3.00 3.69
CA VAL A 79 -13.24 -2.35 3.24
C VAL A 79 -12.72 -2.98 1.94
N GLN A 80 -12.83 -4.30 1.81
CA GLN A 80 -12.48 -4.99 0.57
C GLN A 80 -13.38 -4.58 -0.61
N ALA A 81 -14.66 -4.33 -0.37
CA ALA A 81 -15.58 -3.80 -1.37
C ALA A 81 -15.20 -2.36 -1.78
N LEU A 82 -14.99 -1.45 -0.81
CA LEU A 82 -14.53 -0.10 -1.08
C LEU A 82 -13.23 -0.07 -1.89
N LEU A 83 -12.30 -0.99 -1.58
CA LEU A 83 -11.05 -1.09 -2.30
C LEU A 83 -11.27 -1.53 -3.76
N ARG A 84 -12.17 -2.50 -3.99
CA ARG A 84 -12.53 -2.96 -5.35
C ARG A 84 -13.19 -1.86 -6.18
N ASP A 85 -13.96 -0.98 -5.56
CA ASP A 85 -14.67 0.10 -6.27
C ASP A 85 -13.72 1.18 -6.80
N VAL A 86 -12.51 1.30 -6.25
CA VAL A 86 -11.55 2.34 -6.64
C VAL A 86 -10.40 1.84 -7.51
N ILE A 87 -10.11 0.54 -7.49
CA ILE A 87 -9.06 -0.07 -8.32
C ILE A 87 -9.65 -0.61 -9.64
N ARG A 88 -8.76 -0.94 -10.58
CA ARG A 88 -9.16 -1.52 -11.88
C ARG A 88 -9.36 -3.04 -11.76
N ASP A 89 -10.09 -3.63 -12.70
CA ASP A 89 -10.25 -5.09 -12.80
C ASP A 89 -8.92 -5.85 -12.96
N SER A 90 -7.89 -5.17 -13.50
CA SER A 90 -6.54 -5.73 -13.62
C SER A 90 -5.76 -5.73 -12.32
N ASP A 91 -6.17 -4.94 -11.33
CA ASP A 91 -5.50 -4.81 -10.04
C ASP A 91 -5.98 -5.91 -9.08
N ILE A 92 -5.18 -6.22 -8.08
CA ILE A 92 -5.41 -7.39 -7.23
C ILE A 92 -5.56 -6.96 -5.79
N PRO A 93 -6.79 -6.94 -5.26
CA PRO A 93 -7.03 -6.71 -3.84
C PRO A 93 -6.83 -8.02 -3.05
N ILE A 94 -6.13 -7.92 -1.92
CA ILE A 94 -5.74 -9.04 -1.08
C ILE A 94 -6.06 -8.70 0.38
N ARG A 95 -6.80 -9.55 1.06
CA ARG A 95 -7.01 -9.46 2.50
C ARG A 95 -5.88 -10.20 3.22
N LEU A 96 -5.10 -9.51 4.03
CA LEU A 96 -4.03 -10.09 4.84
C LEU A 96 -4.54 -10.47 6.23
N SER A 97 -5.42 -9.66 6.78
CA SER A 97 -6.12 -9.90 8.04
C SER A 97 -7.42 -9.09 8.06
N ASP A 98 -8.18 -9.18 9.14
CA ASP A 98 -9.37 -8.33 9.32
C ASP A 98 -9.05 -6.84 9.41
N GLN A 99 -7.82 -6.49 9.75
CA GLN A 99 -7.36 -5.12 9.94
C GLN A 99 -6.44 -4.63 8.82
N GLU A 100 -6.01 -5.52 7.93
CA GLU A 100 -5.02 -5.18 6.91
C GLU A 100 -5.38 -5.75 5.56
N HIS A 101 -5.44 -4.86 4.58
CA HIS A 101 -5.66 -5.18 3.18
C HIS A 101 -4.49 -4.66 2.34
N LEU A 102 -4.17 -5.39 1.30
CA LEU A 102 -3.18 -4.98 0.31
C LEU A 102 -3.85 -4.93 -1.06
N ALA A 103 -3.41 -4.02 -1.92
CA ALA A 103 -3.69 -4.11 -3.35
C ALA A 103 -2.40 -4.02 -4.16
N ILE A 104 -2.32 -4.83 -5.19
CA ILE A 104 -1.26 -4.76 -6.21
C ILE A 104 -1.86 -4.04 -7.40
N LEU A 105 -1.42 -2.79 -7.61
CA LEU A 105 -1.84 -1.96 -8.73
C LEU A 105 -0.86 -2.18 -9.89
N ARG A 106 -1.37 -2.66 -11.02
CA ARG A 106 -0.56 -3.09 -12.16
C ARG A 106 -0.52 -2.04 -13.25
N ASP A 107 0.60 -1.99 -13.96
CA ASP A 107 0.75 -1.17 -15.17
C ASP A 107 0.26 0.28 -14.98
N LEU A 108 0.72 0.92 -13.91
CA LEU A 108 0.27 2.25 -13.54
C LEU A 108 1.31 3.34 -13.82
N ASP A 109 0.82 4.55 -13.98
CA ASP A 109 1.57 5.77 -13.81
C ASP A 109 1.66 6.09 -12.31
N PRO A 110 2.78 6.61 -11.80
CA PRO A 110 2.91 7.00 -10.38
C PRO A 110 1.77 7.91 -9.87
N GLU A 111 1.28 8.83 -10.69
CA GLU A 111 0.16 9.72 -10.36
C GLU A 111 -1.15 8.96 -10.13
N HIS A 112 -1.34 7.84 -10.83
CA HIS A 112 -2.55 7.04 -10.70
C HIS A 112 -2.73 6.46 -9.28
N THR A 113 -1.63 6.03 -8.65
CA THR A 113 -1.68 5.53 -7.27
C THR A 113 -2.18 6.58 -6.29
N TYR A 114 -1.81 7.85 -6.52
CA TYR A 114 -2.31 8.96 -5.71
C TYR A 114 -3.83 9.16 -5.87
N VAL A 115 -4.34 9.12 -7.10
CA VAL A 115 -5.78 9.26 -7.39
C VAL A 115 -6.58 8.12 -6.77
N VAL A 116 -6.12 6.87 -6.89
CA VAL A 116 -6.74 5.71 -6.23
C VAL A 116 -6.78 5.92 -4.72
N SER A 117 -5.68 6.40 -4.14
CA SER A 117 -5.59 6.67 -2.71
C SER A 117 -6.57 7.74 -2.24
N GLN A 118 -6.69 8.84 -2.98
CA GLN A 118 -7.65 9.90 -2.65
C GLN A 118 -9.10 9.41 -2.69
N ARG A 119 -9.47 8.66 -3.74
CA ARG A 119 -10.82 8.09 -3.89
C ARG A 119 -11.14 7.13 -2.75
N PHE A 120 -10.21 6.21 -2.46
CA PHE A 120 -10.42 5.26 -1.37
C PHE A 120 -10.59 5.96 -0.03
N LEU A 121 -9.72 6.92 0.31
CA LEU A 121 -9.78 7.64 1.57
C LEU A 121 -11.06 8.48 1.69
N ALA A 122 -11.55 9.08 0.61
CA ALA A 122 -12.81 9.80 0.59
C ALA A 122 -13.98 8.86 0.89
N MET A 123 -14.09 7.73 0.17
CA MET A 123 -15.14 6.73 0.42
C MET A 123 -15.06 6.15 1.84
N ALA A 124 -13.87 5.88 2.34
CA ALA A 124 -13.67 5.36 3.69
C ALA A 124 -14.05 6.40 4.77
N ALA A 125 -13.77 7.68 4.55
CA ALA A 125 -14.12 8.76 5.47
C ALA A 125 -15.63 8.99 5.57
N ASP A 126 -16.35 8.75 4.47
CA ASP A 126 -17.81 8.92 4.37
C ASP A 126 -18.58 7.61 4.69
N SER A 127 -17.88 6.53 5.01
CA SER A 127 -18.48 5.22 5.30
C SER A 127 -19.20 5.21 6.65
N ASP A 128 -20.52 5.09 6.65
CA ASP A 128 -21.32 4.93 7.87
C ASP A 128 -20.95 3.68 8.68
N ILE A 129 -20.52 2.60 8.00
CA ILE A 129 -20.09 1.35 8.63
C ILE A 129 -18.81 1.59 9.43
N LEU A 130 -17.81 2.24 8.86
CA LEU A 130 -16.56 2.54 9.56
C LEU A 130 -16.78 3.57 10.68
N LEU A 131 -17.70 4.51 10.47
CA LEU A 131 -18.10 5.49 11.48
C LEU A 131 -18.77 4.83 12.67
N ALA A 132 -19.76 3.98 12.43
CA ALA A 132 -20.47 3.24 13.48
C ALA A 132 -19.54 2.30 14.26
N ALA A 133 -18.54 1.75 13.58
CA ALA A 133 -17.52 0.91 14.20
C ALA A 133 -16.42 1.70 14.93
N ASN A 134 -16.45 3.03 14.92
CA ASN A 134 -15.40 3.90 15.49
C ASN A 134 -13.99 3.62 14.92
N LEU A 135 -13.94 3.32 13.62
CA LEU A 135 -12.71 3.00 12.90
C LEU A 135 -12.29 4.11 11.95
N ARG A 136 -10.99 4.21 11.76
CA ARG A 136 -10.36 5.01 10.71
C ARG A 136 -9.49 4.16 9.82
N THR A 137 -9.25 4.64 8.62
CA THR A 137 -8.36 4.01 7.66
C THR A 137 -7.05 4.76 7.54
N ARG A 138 -5.95 4.02 7.50
CA ARG A 138 -4.64 4.51 7.11
C ARG A 138 -4.21 3.85 5.83
N VAL A 139 -3.67 4.63 4.93
CA VAL A 139 -3.16 4.16 3.65
C VAL A 139 -1.66 4.43 3.56
N GLY A 140 -0.94 3.42 3.13
CA GLY A 140 0.45 3.56 2.71
C GLY A 140 0.65 2.92 1.37
N TYR A 141 1.42 3.54 0.48
CA TYR A 141 1.78 2.89 -0.78
C TYR A 141 3.23 3.11 -1.16
N VAL A 142 3.73 2.21 -1.98
CA VAL A 142 5.04 2.29 -2.62
C VAL A 142 4.86 2.10 -4.11
N VAL A 143 5.42 3.00 -4.91
CA VAL A 143 5.48 2.85 -6.36
C VAL A 143 6.82 2.23 -6.74
N TYR A 144 6.78 1.00 -7.21
CA TYR A 144 7.96 0.23 -7.61
C TYR A 144 8.14 0.29 -9.13
N PRO A 145 9.35 0.44 -9.69
CA PRO A 145 10.64 0.53 -9.01
C PRO A 145 10.91 1.91 -8.40
N LEU A 146 11.68 1.90 -7.29
CA LEU A 146 12.12 3.12 -6.59
C LEU A 146 13.44 3.68 -7.15
N SER A 147 14.18 2.88 -7.91
CA SER A 147 15.46 3.26 -8.51
C SER A 147 15.38 3.23 -10.04
N SER A 148 16.26 4.00 -10.68
CA SER A 148 16.52 3.90 -12.11
C SER A 148 17.25 2.59 -12.50
N GLN A 149 17.84 1.91 -11.51
CA GLN A 149 18.51 0.61 -11.66
C GLN A 149 17.77 -0.47 -10.86
N PRO A 150 16.65 -1.01 -11.38
CA PRO A 150 15.83 -1.98 -10.67
C PRO A 150 16.50 -3.35 -10.63
N ASN A 151 17.20 -3.64 -9.54
CA ASN A 151 17.91 -4.90 -9.28
C ASN A 151 17.57 -5.53 -7.94
N PHE A 152 16.45 -5.12 -7.33
CA PHE A 152 16.01 -5.67 -6.05
C PHE A 152 15.66 -7.16 -6.17
N PRO A 153 16.19 -8.02 -5.27
CA PRO A 153 15.84 -9.45 -5.25
C PRO A 153 14.36 -9.65 -4.98
N THR A 154 13.62 -10.12 -5.96
CA THR A 154 12.14 -10.20 -5.90
C THR A 154 11.61 -11.20 -4.89
N GLU A 155 12.42 -12.15 -4.45
CA GLU A 155 12.15 -13.04 -3.33
C GLU A 155 12.04 -12.32 -1.98
N ASN A 156 12.68 -11.15 -1.86
CA ASN A 156 12.60 -10.30 -0.66
C ASN A 156 11.37 -9.38 -0.65
N TRP A 157 10.33 -9.71 -1.40
CA TRP A 157 9.10 -8.92 -1.58
C TRP A 157 8.49 -8.40 -0.28
N ARG A 158 8.71 -9.11 0.85
CA ARG A 158 8.19 -8.70 2.18
C ARG A 158 8.68 -7.32 2.60
N VAL A 159 9.92 -6.99 2.25
CA VAL A 159 10.51 -5.67 2.55
C VAL A 159 9.74 -4.53 1.89
N LEU A 160 9.23 -4.75 0.66
CA LEU A 160 8.38 -3.77 -0.03
C LEU A 160 7.00 -3.63 0.62
N VAL A 161 6.42 -4.74 1.07
CA VAL A 161 5.17 -4.70 1.85
C VAL A 161 5.38 -3.95 3.16
N ASP A 162 6.48 -4.21 3.87
CA ASP A 162 6.81 -3.53 5.11
C ASP A 162 7.07 -2.03 4.87
N LEU A 163 7.60 -1.66 3.71
CA LEU A 163 7.76 -0.27 3.33
C LEU A 163 6.40 0.42 3.09
N ALA A 164 5.45 -0.24 2.45
CA ALA A 164 4.08 0.26 2.30
C ALA A 164 3.38 0.39 3.67
N ARG A 165 3.55 -0.57 4.56
CA ARG A 165 3.08 -0.51 5.96
C ARG A 165 3.68 0.69 6.68
N LYS A 166 4.98 0.90 6.57
CA LYS A 166 5.67 2.04 7.15
C LYS A 166 5.12 3.37 6.67
N MET A 167 4.74 3.47 5.39
CA MET A 167 4.08 4.67 4.87
C MET A 167 2.69 4.86 5.49
N SER A 168 1.93 3.81 5.72
CA SER A 168 0.66 3.92 6.42
C SER A 168 0.84 4.35 7.89
N ASP A 169 1.86 3.84 8.58
CA ASP A 169 2.15 4.19 9.99
C ASP A 169 2.60 5.64 10.16
N ARG A 170 3.22 6.23 9.14
CA ARG A 170 3.58 7.66 9.12
C ARG A 170 2.38 8.59 9.08
N ALA A 171 1.27 8.11 8.58
CA ALA A 171 0.06 8.91 8.48
C ALA A 171 -0.41 9.28 9.90
N GLN A 172 -0.06 10.48 10.35
CA GLN A 172 -0.53 10.97 11.64
C GLN A 172 -2.05 11.08 11.63
N PRO A 173 -2.71 10.68 12.71
CA PRO A 173 -4.15 10.58 12.75
C PRO A 173 -4.82 11.97 12.86
N THR A 174 -4.83 12.70 11.77
CA THR A 174 -5.64 13.90 11.64
C THR A 174 -6.91 13.53 10.88
N GLY A 175 -7.98 13.18 11.60
CA GLY A 175 -9.24 12.81 10.97
C GLY A 175 -9.47 11.30 10.82
N ARG A 176 -10.43 10.93 9.95
CA ARG A 176 -10.96 9.57 9.77
C ARG A 176 -10.19 8.74 8.76
N ALA A 177 -9.46 9.40 7.89
CA ALA A 177 -8.71 8.76 6.83
C ALA A 177 -7.47 9.58 6.49
N CYS A 178 -6.32 8.94 6.36
CA CYS A 178 -5.05 9.58 6.06
C CYS A 178 -4.11 8.62 5.33
N GLY A 179 -3.11 9.16 4.63
CA GLY A 179 -2.19 8.30 3.91
C GLY A 179 -0.91 8.99 3.45
N HIS A 180 0.09 8.16 3.15
CA HIS A 180 1.36 8.56 2.54
C HIS A 180 1.76 7.59 1.45
N GLY A 181 2.40 8.12 0.41
CA GLY A 181 3.03 7.35 -0.64
C GLY A 181 4.54 7.54 -0.69
N LEU A 182 5.24 6.53 -1.16
CA LEU A 182 6.66 6.57 -1.42
C LEU A 182 6.90 6.34 -2.92
N LEU A 183 7.60 7.28 -3.52
CA LEU A 183 7.93 7.29 -4.95
C LEU A 183 9.42 7.55 -5.13
N ARG A 184 9.89 7.29 -6.34
CA ARG A 184 11.21 7.69 -6.79
C ARG A 184 11.32 9.22 -6.77
N GLY A 185 12.38 9.75 -6.19
CA GLY A 185 12.68 11.16 -6.19
C GLY A 185 13.42 11.64 -7.45
N PRO A 186 13.45 12.94 -7.71
CA PRO A 186 14.07 13.51 -8.91
C PRO A 186 15.59 13.26 -8.98
N ALA A 187 16.29 13.30 -7.84
CA ALA A 187 17.75 13.07 -7.79
C ALA A 187 18.13 11.59 -8.00
N MET A 188 17.17 10.67 -7.97
CA MET A 188 17.44 9.25 -8.16
C MET A 188 17.91 8.93 -9.58
N ILE A 189 17.49 9.70 -10.59
CA ILE A 189 17.86 9.47 -12.00
C ILE A 189 19.38 9.56 -12.19
N GLU A 190 20.02 10.49 -11.49
CA GLU A 190 21.46 10.77 -11.60
C GLU A 190 22.30 10.00 -10.57
N SER A 191 21.68 9.46 -9.53
CA SER A 191 22.41 8.88 -8.39
C SER A 191 23.13 7.58 -8.69
N GLY A 192 22.63 6.81 -9.66
CA GLY A 192 23.17 5.48 -9.97
C GLY A 192 23.04 4.44 -8.86
N ILE A 193 22.34 4.75 -7.76
CA ILE A 193 22.18 3.86 -6.60
C ILE A 193 21.31 2.67 -7.02
N PRO A 194 21.79 1.43 -6.84
CA PRO A 194 21.00 0.26 -7.14
C PRO A 194 19.85 0.10 -6.14
N GLU A 195 18.75 -0.45 -6.59
CA GLU A 195 17.54 -0.61 -5.78
C GLU A 195 17.75 -1.55 -4.59
N SER A 196 18.62 -2.55 -4.74
CA SER A 196 19.02 -3.44 -3.65
C SER A 196 19.59 -2.71 -2.43
N ASP A 197 20.27 -1.59 -2.65
CA ASP A 197 20.85 -0.78 -1.59
C ASP A 197 19.87 0.27 -1.08
N LEU A 198 19.05 0.82 -1.99
CA LEU A 198 18.08 1.88 -1.68
C LEU A 198 16.94 1.38 -0.78
N ILE A 199 16.33 0.23 -1.10
CA ILE A 199 15.14 -0.26 -0.39
C ILE A 199 15.39 -0.51 1.10
N PRO A 200 16.47 -1.18 1.52
CA PRO A 200 16.79 -1.32 2.94
C PRO A 200 17.02 0.02 3.65
N LEU A 201 17.63 0.99 2.98
CA LEU A 201 17.80 2.34 3.51
C LEU A 201 16.46 3.06 3.65
N ALA A 202 15.57 2.93 2.66
CA ALA A 202 14.22 3.49 2.70
C ALA A 202 13.39 2.89 3.84
N LEU A 203 13.53 1.59 4.09
CA LEU A 203 12.88 0.94 5.21
C LEU A 203 13.41 1.46 6.56
N ARG A 204 14.70 1.80 6.64
CA ARG A 204 15.31 2.36 7.85
C ARG A 204 14.91 3.82 8.07
N ASP A 205 15.17 4.69 7.10
CA ASP A 205 14.94 6.13 7.19
C ASP A 205 14.52 6.75 5.85
N PRO A 206 13.22 6.69 5.50
CA PRO A 206 12.74 7.27 4.24
C PRO A 206 12.83 8.80 4.22
N ASP A 207 12.84 9.47 5.39
CA ASP A 207 12.95 10.92 5.47
C ASP A 207 14.34 11.42 5.09
N ALA A 208 15.38 10.74 5.52
CA ALA A 208 16.74 11.07 5.12
C ALA A 208 16.90 11.02 3.59
N LEU A 209 16.34 9.97 2.97
CA LEU A 209 16.38 9.82 1.51
C LEU A 209 15.51 10.84 0.78
N ALA A 210 14.38 11.24 1.37
CA ALA A 210 13.53 12.29 0.82
C ALA A 210 14.18 13.67 0.90
N LYS A 211 14.90 13.98 1.97
CA LYS A 211 15.63 15.25 2.13
C LYS A 211 16.70 15.47 1.06
N VAL A 212 17.34 14.40 0.61
CA VAL A 212 18.36 14.46 -0.45
C VAL A 212 17.78 14.23 -1.86
N GLY A 213 16.44 14.14 -1.98
CA GLY A 213 15.75 14.01 -3.26
C GLY A 213 15.83 12.64 -3.93
N LEU A 214 16.38 11.63 -3.26
CA LEU A 214 16.44 10.26 -3.79
C LEU A 214 15.07 9.59 -3.80
N LEU A 215 14.26 9.88 -2.79
CA LEU A 215 12.87 9.45 -2.71
C LEU A 215 11.95 10.68 -2.56
N GLN A 216 10.68 10.48 -2.84
CA GLN A 216 9.63 11.46 -2.60
C GLN A 216 8.57 10.83 -1.70
N ILE A 217 8.25 11.50 -0.58
CA ILE A 217 7.15 11.13 0.29
C ILE A 217 5.97 12.03 -0.04
N GLN A 218 4.92 11.42 -0.58
CA GLN A 218 3.70 12.11 -0.99
C GLN A 218 2.63 11.97 0.08
N ARG A 219 2.17 13.09 0.65
CA ARG A 219 1.00 13.09 1.54
C ARG A 219 -0.27 13.02 0.70
N ILE A 220 -1.20 12.19 1.14
CA ILE A 220 -2.52 12.11 0.53
C ILE A 220 -3.45 13.02 1.31
N HIS A 221 -3.93 14.07 0.65
CA HIS A 221 -4.89 14.99 1.21
C HIS A 221 -6.30 14.60 0.76
N LEU A 222 -7.22 14.48 1.71
CA LEU A 222 -8.63 14.43 1.36
C LEU A 222 -9.01 15.79 0.76
N MET A 223 -9.56 15.76 -0.45
CA MET A 223 -10.20 16.96 -0.99
C MET A 223 -11.39 17.27 -0.08
N PRO A 224 -11.55 18.51 0.40
CA PRO A 224 -12.81 18.88 1.05
C PRO A 224 -13.91 18.64 0.03
N ASN A 225 -14.98 17.97 0.47
CA ASN A 225 -16.19 17.79 -0.34
C ASN A 225 -16.65 19.19 -0.79
N VAL A 226 -16.57 19.45 -2.11
CA VAL A 226 -17.11 20.65 -2.73
C VAL A 226 -18.60 20.51 -2.89
#